data_39f9fda19519bdad64f87a574a452880
#
_entry.id   39f9fda19519bdad64f87a574a452880
#
_cell.length_a   1.000
_cell.length_b   1.000
_cell.length_c   1.000
_cell.angle_alpha   90.00
_cell.angle_beta   90.00
_cell.angle_gamma   90.00
#
_symmetry.space_group_name_H-M   'P 1'
#
loop_
_entity.id
_entity.type
_entity.pdbx_description
1 polymer ?
#
loop_
_entity_poly.entity_id
_entity_poly.type
_entity_poly.pdbx_seq_one_letter_code
_entity_poly.pdbx_strand_id
1 'polypeptide(L)'
;MAPPASERAALGDQVAVFIDLENLALGAGEDLPGQADPIPYKALELLVRDYGNASIRRAYADWSRPEFGRYQNNLAQNGITLIQVTRFGAQQKNAADILMAVDAMEVLITHPDVGTFLLVAGDGDYSPLVQRLREWGKRVVGVGTKASASSRLVAVCSEYKYWGTIVAAVNPAVRAEVGANFDIADAKRLVVAAMEESPDASATGSWLKSKMLALDPAFDERNYGASSFRVLLSRLPDLVQVKKDRTSSDMLVTLVAQRPAKNGQPAADEKAAPARRRRAAAKPPAAS
;
A
#
# COMPACT_ATOMS: atom_id res chain seq x y z
N MET A 1 27.90 -17.17 -20.92
CA MET A 1 26.79 -18.06 -21.36
C MET A 1 25.65 -17.83 -20.38
N ALA A 2 24.49 -17.39 -20.82
CA ALA A 2 23.36 -17.14 -19.91
C ALA A 2 22.78 -18.49 -19.42
N PRO A 3 22.43 -18.63 -18.14
CA PRO A 3 21.86 -19.86 -17.62
C PRO A 3 20.51 -20.21 -18.28
N PRO A 4 20.12 -21.49 -18.34
CA PRO A 4 18.86 -21.92 -18.93
C PRO A 4 17.64 -21.35 -18.22
N ALA A 5 16.50 -21.29 -18.90
CA ALA A 5 15.28 -20.62 -18.38
C ALA A 5 14.76 -21.22 -17.05
N SER A 6 14.99 -22.52 -16.80
CA SER A 6 14.66 -23.20 -15.53
C SER A 6 15.53 -22.72 -14.35
N GLU A 7 16.81 -22.43 -14.59
CA GLU A 7 17.69 -21.84 -13.58
C GLU A 7 17.36 -20.35 -13.34
N ARG A 8 16.90 -19.61 -14.37
CA ARG A 8 16.45 -18.23 -14.20
C ARG A 8 15.17 -18.13 -13.36
N ALA A 9 14.28 -19.10 -13.43
CA ALA A 9 13.08 -19.15 -12.59
C ALA A 9 13.44 -19.47 -11.12
N ALA A 10 14.46 -20.29 -10.88
CA ALA A 10 14.97 -20.59 -9.54
C ALA A 10 15.83 -19.45 -8.96
N LEU A 11 16.51 -18.67 -9.83
CA LEU A 11 17.35 -17.54 -9.44
C LEU A 11 16.55 -16.29 -8.96
N GLY A 12 15.22 -16.25 -9.16
CA GLY A 12 14.37 -15.12 -8.78
C GLY A 12 13.75 -15.18 -7.40
N ASP A 13 13.88 -16.32 -6.68
CA ASP A 13 13.18 -16.55 -5.40
C ASP A 13 13.96 -16.08 -4.16
N GLN A 14 15.19 -15.56 -4.34
CA GLN A 14 15.96 -15.01 -3.22
C GLN A 14 15.56 -13.58 -2.91
N VAL A 15 15.48 -13.30 -1.61
CA VAL A 15 15.09 -12.00 -1.08
C VAL A 15 16.26 -11.38 -0.31
N ALA A 16 16.54 -10.11 -0.55
CA ALA A 16 17.41 -9.29 0.29
C ALA A 16 16.58 -8.29 1.10
N VAL A 17 16.80 -8.27 2.40
CA VAL A 17 16.06 -7.44 3.36
C VAL A 17 16.99 -6.39 3.96
N PHE A 18 16.63 -5.14 3.81
CA PHE A 18 17.33 -3.98 4.34
C PHE A 18 16.37 -3.21 5.25
N ILE A 19 16.75 -3.03 6.51
CA ILE A 19 15.89 -2.44 7.54
C ILE A 19 16.56 -1.17 8.07
N ASP A 20 15.99 -0.01 7.75
CA ASP A 20 16.26 1.22 8.49
C ASP A 20 15.50 1.14 9.82
N LEU A 21 16.19 0.61 10.84
CA LEU A 21 15.55 0.37 12.12
C LEU A 21 15.21 1.68 12.85
N GLU A 22 16.00 2.73 12.66
CA GLU A 22 15.73 4.01 13.30
C GLU A 22 14.42 4.61 12.77
N ASN A 23 14.25 4.65 11.44
CA ASN A 23 13.03 5.13 10.80
C ASN A 23 11.82 4.27 11.21
N LEU A 24 11.96 2.94 11.16
CA LEU A 24 10.89 2.01 11.54
C LEU A 24 10.52 2.16 13.01
N ALA A 25 11.48 2.26 13.93
CA ALA A 25 11.22 2.31 15.36
C ALA A 25 10.48 3.59 15.78
N LEU A 26 10.87 4.73 15.18
CA LEU A 26 10.22 6.00 15.42
C LEU A 26 8.79 6.00 14.90
N GLY A 27 8.60 5.63 13.63
CA GLY A 27 7.27 5.63 13.03
C GLY A 27 6.34 4.54 13.57
N ALA A 28 6.86 3.36 13.97
CA ALA A 28 6.05 2.31 14.56
C ALA A 28 5.49 2.70 15.94
N GLY A 29 6.22 3.51 16.70
CA GLY A 29 5.72 4.07 17.96
C GLY A 29 4.54 5.02 17.77
N GLU A 30 4.51 5.74 16.65
CA GLU A 30 3.41 6.64 16.28
C GLU A 30 2.19 5.87 15.74
N ASP A 31 2.42 4.89 14.85
CA ASP A 31 1.36 4.08 14.22
C ASP A 31 0.68 3.11 15.21
N LEU A 32 1.41 2.66 16.24
CA LEU A 32 1.00 1.65 17.20
C LEU A 32 1.22 2.14 18.65
N PRO A 33 0.54 3.19 19.07
CA PRO A 33 0.74 3.79 20.39
C PRO A 33 0.39 2.80 21.49
N GLY A 34 1.22 2.76 22.55
CA GLY A 34 1.00 1.89 23.71
C GLY A 34 1.41 0.42 23.52
N GLN A 35 1.92 0.04 22.36
CA GLN A 35 2.47 -1.31 22.16
C GLN A 35 3.84 -1.43 22.83
N ALA A 36 4.01 -2.46 23.66
CA ALA A 36 5.28 -2.74 24.34
C ALA A 36 6.41 -3.10 23.35
N ASP A 37 6.05 -3.84 22.29
CA ASP A 37 6.95 -4.17 21.18
C ASP A 37 6.29 -3.73 19.85
N PRO A 38 6.59 -2.52 19.37
CA PRO A 38 6.07 -2.03 18.10
C PRO A 38 6.76 -2.65 16.89
N ILE A 39 7.87 -3.39 17.08
CA ILE A 39 8.61 -4.09 16.02
C ILE A 39 8.73 -5.59 16.37
N PRO A 40 7.62 -6.34 16.42
CA PRO A 40 7.71 -7.76 16.70
C PRO A 40 8.38 -8.49 15.53
N TYR A 41 9.44 -9.27 15.84
CA TYR A 41 10.17 -10.03 14.81
C TYR A 41 9.25 -10.94 13.98
N LYS A 42 8.21 -11.51 14.62
CA LYS A 42 7.24 -12.35 13.92
C LYS A 42 6.54 -11.63 12.75
N ALA A 43 6.38 -10.30 12.82
CA ALA A 43 5.84 -9.50 11.72
C ALA A 43 6.84 -9.39 10.56
N LEU A 44 8.14 -9.19 10.87
CA LEU A 44 9.20 -9.23 9.86
C LEU A 44 9.32 -10.61 9.20
N GLU A 45 9.26 -11.67 9.98
CA GLU A 45 9.29 -13.04 9.47
C GLU A 45 8.11 -13.32 8.52
N LEU A 46 6.90 -12.94 8.92
CA LEU A 46 5.70 -13.09 8.08
C LEU A 46 5.85 -12.34 6.76
N LEU A 47 6.29 -11.08 6.84
CA LEU A 47 6.54 -10.25 5.67
C LEU A 47 7.52 -10.92 4.69
N VAL A 48 8.66 -11.39 5.19
CA VAL A 48 9.69 -12.03 4.36
C VAL A 48 9.15 -13.28 3.66
N ARG A 49 8.40 -14.12 4.39
CA ARG A 49 7.83 -15.38 3.87
C ARG A 49 6.86 -15.16 2.71
N ASP A 50 6.19 -14.02 2.65
CA ASP A 50 5.29 -13.68 1.54
C ASP A 50 6.03 -13.49 0.20
N TYR A 51 7.36 -13.26 0.23
CA TYR A 51 8.17 -12.96 -0.96
C TYR A 51 9.21 -14.01 -1.31
N GLY A 52 9.52 -14.96 -0.44
CA GLY A 52 10.46 -16.03 -0.69
C GLY A 52 11.46 -16.28 0.44
N ASN A 53 12.65 -16.76 0.09
CA ASN A 53 13.70 -17.05 1.05
C ASN A 53 14.68 -15.87 1.18
N ALA A 54 14.79 -15.29 2.36
CA ALA A 54 15.74 -14.19 2.59
C ALA A 54 17.13 -14.74 2.87
N SER A 55 18.00 -14.65 1.88
CA SER A 55 19.43 -14.99 2.00
C SER A 55 20.24 -13.87 2.64
N ILE A 56 19.78 -12.64 2.53
CA ILE A 56 20.45 -11.45 3.07
C ILE A 56 19.46 -10.69 3.93
N ARG A 57 19.86 -10.39 5.19
CA ARG A 57 19.05 -9.63 6.14
C ARG A 57 19.96 -8.69 6.91
N ARG A 58 19.83 -7.38 6.70
CA ARG A 58 20.65 -6.34 7.34
C ARG A 58 19.76 -5.31 8.00
N ALA A 59 20.10 -4.90 9.22
CA ALA A 59 19.43 -3.81 9.94
C ALA A 59 20.44 -2.73 10.32
N TYR A 60 20.07 -1.49 10.07
CA TYR A 60 20.91 -0.31 10.20
C TYR A 60 20.40 0.58 11.34
N ALA A 61 21.24 0.85 12.31
CA ALA A 61 20.98 1.79 13.40
C ALA A 61 22.25 2.21 14.11
N ASP A 62 22.17 3.27 14.86
CA ASP A 62 23.14 3.54 15.92
C ASP A 62 22.79 2.66 17.16
N TRP A 63 23.36 1.48 17.18
CA TRP A 63 23.08 0.48 18.22
C TRP A 63 23.59 0.87 19.62
N SER A 64 24.41 1.92 19.73
CA SER A 64 24.84 2.45 21.03
C SER A 64 23.73 3.20 21.76
N ARG A 65 22.69 3.61 21.04
CA ARG A 65 21.54 4.32 21.59
C ARG A 65 20.56 3.34 22.20
N PRO A 66 20.13 3.54 23.47
CA PRO A 66 19.27 2.59 24.19
C PRO A 66 17.93 2.30 23.48
N GLU A 67 17.36 3.32 22.79
CA GLU A 67 16.10 3.19 22.07
C GLU A 67 16.16 2.18 20.92
N PHE A 68 17.33 1.96 20.31
CA PHE A 68 17.55 0.98 19.24
C PHE A 68 18.25 -0.28 19.78
N GLY A 69 19.15 -0.11 20.75
CA GLY A 69 19.90 -1.20 21.39
C GLY A 69 19.02 -2.31 21.93
N ARG A 70 17.81 -2.00 22.40
CA ARG A 70 16.84 -2.99 22.90
C ARG A 70 16.43 -4.05 21.87
N TYR A 71 16.55 -3.77 20.57
CA TYR A 71 16.20 -4.70 19.50
C TYR A 71 17.35 -5.64 19.10
N GLN A 72 18.61 -5.32 19.46
CA GLN A 72 19.82 -6.04 19.02
C GLN A 72 19.71 -7.55 19.22
N ASN A 73 19.45 -7.97 20.46
CA ASN A 73 19.44 -9.39 20.80
C ASN A 73 18.38 -10.15 20.00
N ASN A 74 17.18 -9.59 19.87
CA ASN A 74 16.09 -10.23 19.13
C ASN A 74 16.44 -10.35 17.64
N LEU A 75 16.92 -9.28 17.01
CA LEU A 75 17.27 -9.27 15.59
C LEU A 75 18.43 -10.22 15.28
N ALA A 76 19.51 -10.18 16.10
CA ALA A 76 20.69 -11.03 15.93
C ALA A 76 20.37 -12.54 16.10
N GLN A 77 19.57 -12.90 17.13
CA GLN A 77 19.12 -14.28 17.35
C GLN A 77 18.31 -14.84 16.18
N ASN A 78 17.67 -13.97 15.40
CA ASN A 78 16.88 -14.33 14.24
C ASN A 78 17.63 -14.15 12.92
N GLY A 79 18.96 -14.08 12.96
CA GLY A 79 19.82 -14.09 11.78
C GLY A 79 19.84 -12.78 10.97
N ILE A 80 19.52 -11.65 11.63
CA ILE A 80 19.67 -10.33 11.02
C ILE A 80 21.06 -9.79 11.37
N THR A 81 21.84 -9.43 10.36
CA THR A 81 23.13 -8.77 10.53
C THR A 81 22.91 -7.33 10.96
N LEU A 82 23.50 -6.96 12.08
CA LEU A 82 23.41 -5.60 12.63
C LEU A 82 24.53 -4.74 12.08
N ILE A 83 24.19 -3.69 11.35
CA ILE A 83 25.14 -2.74 10.78
C ILE A 83 25.14 -1.49 11.66
N GLN A 84 26.30 -1.19 12.26
CA GLN A 84 26.47 0.00 13.08
C GLN A 84 26.52 1.25 12.20
N VAL A 85 25.61 2.18 12.45
CA VAL A 85 25.66 3.51 11.84
C VAL A 85 26.36 4.46 12.79
N THR A 86 27.56 4.90 12.42
CA THR A 86 28.32 5.87 13.22
C THR A 86 28.05 7.28 12.70
N ARG A 87 27.62 8.16 13.57
CA ARG A 87 27.39 9.57 13.23
C ARG A 87 28.51 10.44 13.79
N PHE A 88 29.22 11.13 12.92
CA PHE A 88 30.27 12.10 13.30
C PHE A 88 29.66 13.50 13.26
N GLY A 89 29.08 13.96 14.39
CA GLY A 89 28.49 15.29 14.54
C GLY A 89 27.01 15.41 14.13
N ALA A 90 26.42 16.57 14.44
CA ALA A 90 24.98 16.82 14.30
C ALA A 90 24.46 16.88 12.84
N GLN A 91 25.35 16.95 11.85
CA GLN A 91 24.99 17.15 10.44
C GLN A 91 24.82 15.87 9.63
N GLN A 92 25.14 14.69 10.18
CA GLN A 92 25.05 13.43 9.43
C GLN A 92 23.71 12.73 9.68
N LYS A 93 22.61 13.37 9.30
CA LYS A 93 21.26 12.77 9.42
C LYS A 93 21.07 11.56 8.52
N ASN A 94 21.72 11.51 7.35
CA ASN A 94 21.49 10.52 6.29
C ASN A 94 22.57 9.42 6.23
N ALA A 95 23.35 9.21 7.31
CA ALA A 95 24.42 8.20 7.28
C ALA A 95 23.88 6.77 7.12
N ALA A 96 22.74 6.45 7.75
CA ALA A 96 22.07 5.16 7.60
C ALA A 96 21.58 4.96 6.15
N ASP A 97 20.94 5.99 5.58
CA ASP A 97 20.37 5.95 4.23
C ASP A 97 21.44 5.68 3.18
N ILE A 98 22.57 6.40 3.27
CA ILE A 98 23.68 6.24 2.33
C ILE A 98 24.27 4.83 2.47
N LEU A 99 24.53 4.37 3.70
CA LEU A 99 25.13 3.06 3.94
C LEU A 99 24.21 1.94 3.44
N MET A 100 22.91 2.02 3.74
CA MET A 100 21.94 1.04 3.26
C MET A 100 21.83 1.05 1.73
N ALA A 101 21.88 2.23 1.10
CA ALA A 101 21.84 2.34 -0.36
C ALA A 101 23.08 1.73 -1.01
N VAL A 102 24.28 1.97 -0.46
CA VAL A 102 25.55 1.38 -0.94
C VAL A 102 25.50 -0.15 -0.81
N ASP A 103 25.11 -0.66 0.34
CA ASP A 103 24.98 -2.10 0.60
C ASP A 103 23.96 -2.78 -0.33
N ALA A 104 22.82 -2.12 -0.59
CA ALA A 104 21.82 -2.65 -1.51
C ALA A 104 22.35 -2.70 -2.96
N MET A 105 23.13 -1.71 -3.39
CA MET A 105 23.79 -1.70 -4.69
C MET A 105 24.92 -2.74 -4.78
N GLU A 106 25.65 -2.97 -3.69
CA GLU A 106 26.62 -4.07 -3.63
C GLU A 106 25.95 -5.42 -3.83
N VAL A 107 24.84 -5.67 -3.11
CA VAL A 107 24.05 -6.91 -3.23
C VAL A 107 23.49 -7.07 -4.64
N LEU A 108 22.99 -6.01 -5.26
CA LEU A 108 22.52 -6.05 -6.66
C LEU A 108 23.58 -6.61 -7.61
N ILE A 109 24.86 -6.25 -7.38
CA ILE A 109 25.97 -6.63 -8.27
C ILE A 109 26.52 -8.03 -7.91
N THR A 110 26.65 -8.32 -6.61
CA THR A 110 27.33 -9.53 -6.12
C THR A 110 26.39 -10.73 -5.98
N HIS A 111 25.08 -10.52 -5.92
CA HIS A 111 24.07 -11.56 -5.74
C HIS A 111 22.99 -11.47 -6.84
N PRO A 112 23.31 -11.90 -8.07
CA PRO A 112 22.39 -11.83 -9.20
C PRO A 112 21.13 -12.69 -9.03
N ASP A 113 21.18 -13.69 -8.14
CA ASP A 113 20.08 -14.57 -7.73
C ASP A 113 19.01 -13.86 -6.86
N VAL A 114 19.34 -12.72 -6.27
CA VAL A 114 18.35 -11.91 -5.55
C VAL A 114 17.40 -11.26 -6.55
N GLY A 115 16.14 -11.72 -6.56
CA GLY A 115 15.07 -11.17 -7.41
C GLY A 115 14.25 -10.09 -6.74
N THR A 116 14.15 -10.13 -5.40
CA THR A 116 13.32 -9.20 -4.61
C THR A 116 14.14 -8.47 -3.55
N PHE A 117 13.99 -7.16 -3.50
CA PHE A 117 14.56 -6.29 -2.47
C PHE A 117 13.42 -5.79 -1.57
N LEU A 118 13.48 -6.12 -0.28
CA LEU A 118 12.61 -5.62 0.77
C LEU A 118 13.31 -4.45 1.46
N LEU A 119 12.80 -3.25 1.28
CA LEU A 119 13.32 -2.02 1.89
C LEU A 119 12.35 -1.58 2.98
N VAL A 120 12.72 -1.86 4.24
CA VAL A 120 11.93 -1.45 5.40
C VAL A 120 12.36 -0.03 5.79
N ALA A 121 11.78 0.94 5.09
CA ALA A 121 12.05 2.37 5.23
C ALA A 121 10.87 3.19 4.69
N GLY A 122 10.55 4.31 5.35
CA GLY A 122 9.48 5.22 4.91
C GLY A 122 9.97 6.44 4.13
N ASP A 123 11.26 6.73 4.19
CA ASP A 123 11.83 7.97 3.68
C ASP A 123 11.87 8.03 2.15
N GLY A 124 11.41 9.17 1.61
CA GLY A 124 11.45 9.47 0.18
C GLY A 124 12.85 9.52 -0.44
N ASP A 125 13.87 9.66 0.37
CA ASP A 125 15.27 9.73 -0.08
C ASP A 125 15.77 8.38 -0.63
N TYR A 126 15.10 7.27 -0.32
CA TYR A 126 15.35 5.97 -0.95
C TYR A 126 14.77 5.83 -2.37
N SER A 127 13.97 6.79 -2.86
CA SER A 127 13.37 6.69 -4.20
C SER A 127 14.39 6.48 -5.33
N PRO A 128 15.58 7.13 -5.35
CA PRO A 128 16.60 6.88 -6.37
C PRO A 128 17.13 5.44 -6.34
N LEU A 129 17.32 4.87 -5.14
CA LEU A 129 17.73 3.47 -4.98
C LEU A 129 16.68 2.52 -5.57
N VAL A 130 15.41 2.72 -5.22
CA VAL A 130 14.29 1.91 -5.73
C VAL A 130 14.23 1.95 -7.25
N GLN A 131 14.32 3.14 -7.85
CA GLN A 131 14.34 3.30 -9.30
C GLN A 131 15.50 2.51 -9.93
N ARG A 132 16.71 2.62 -9.38
CA ARG A 132 17.89 1.91 -9.88
C ARG A 132 17.72 0.39 -9.80
N LEU A 133 17.24 -0.15 -8.68
CA LEU A 133 16.97 -1.57 -8.52
C LEU A 133 15.95 -2.08 -9.56
N ARG A 134 14.89 -1.29 -9.80
CA ARG A 134 13.86 -1.62 -10.80
C ARG A 134 14.36 -1.54 -12.24
N GLU A 135 15.23 -0.60 -12.56
CA GLU A 135 15.91 -0.55 -13.87
C GLU A 135 16.72 -1.83 -14.15
N TRP A 136 17.25 -2.47 -13.10
CA TRP A 136 17.92 -3.76 -13.19
C TRP A 136 16.97 -4.96 -13.14
N GLY A 137 15.68 -4.73 -13.29
CA GLY A 137 14.66 -5.79 -13.34
C GLY A 137 14.34 -6.42 -11.99
N LYS A 138 14.75 -5.79 -10.88
CA LYS A 138 14.45 -6.32 -9.54
C LYS A 138 13.08 -5.86 -9.06
N ARG A 139 12.38 -6.74 -8.35
CA ARG A 139 11.17 -6.38 -7.61
C ARG A 139 11.57 -5.65 -6.34
N VAL A 140 10.99 -4.48 -6.10
CA VAL A 140 11.25 -3.71 -4.89
C VAL A 140 9.97 -3.54 -4.10
N VAL A 141 9.99 -4.04 -2.86
CA VAL A 141 8.88 -3.92 -1.91
C VAL A 141 9.31 -2.93 -0.83
N GLY A 142 8.65 -1.78 -0.79
CA GLY A 142 8.81 -0.82 0.29
C GLY A 142 7.96 -1.22 1.49
N VAL A 143 8.46 -0.96 2.69
CA VAL A 143 7.74 -1.18 3.93
C VAL A 143 7.98 -0.02 4.87
N GLY A 144 6.92 0.57 5.39
CA GLY A 144 7.05 1.67 6.34
C GLY A 144 5.76 1.91 7.11
N THR A 145 5.82 2.82 8.06
CA THR A 145 4.64 3.22 8.82
C THR A 145 3.78 4.16 8.00
N LYS A 146 2.51 4.28 8.32
CA LYS A 146 1.63 5.22 7.62
C LYS A 146 2.08 6.67 7.86
N ALA A 147 2.59 6.97 9.06
CA ALA A 147 3.08 8.28 9.42
C ALA A 147 4.37 8.68 8.65
N SER A 148 5.28 7.73 8.41
CA SER A 148 6.57 8.00 7.75
C SER A 148 6.56 7.75 6.24
N ALA A 149 5.53 7.11 5.69
CA ALA A 149 5.48 6.73 4.27
C ALA A 149 5.45 7.95 3.34
N SER A 150 6.53 8.18 2.61
CA SER A 150 6.59 9.19 1.56
C SER A 150 5.82 8.73 0.33
N SER A 151 4.89 9.57 -0.16
CA SER A 151 4.16 9.30 -1.41
C SER A 151 5.09 9.10 -2.61
N ARG A 152 6.25 9.77 -2.63
CA ARG A 152 7.29 9.61 -3.65
C ARG A 152 7.89 8.20 -3.62
N LEU A 153 8.20 7.67 -2.44
CA LEU A 153 8.73 6.31 -2.29
C LEU A 153 7.69 5.27 -2.67
N VAL A 154 6.46 5.42 -2.16
CA VAL A 154 5.33 4.52 -2.48
C VAL A 154 5.14 4.40 -3.99
N ALA A 155 5.10 5.52 -4.71
CA ALA A 155 4.85 5.55 -6.16
C ALA A 155 5.91 4.83 -7.01
N VAL A 156 7.16 4.76 -6.54
CA VAL A 156 8.25 4.13 -7.29
C VAL A 156 8.47 2.66 -6.93
N CYS A 157 7.92 2.16 -5.82
CA CYS A 157 7.98 0.76 -5.44
C CYS A 157 7.17 -0.14 -6.39
N SER A 158 7.55 -1.40 -6.50
CA SER A 158 6.71 -2.42 -7.16
C SER A 158 5.48 -2.74 -6.31
N GLU A 159 5.65 -2.66 -4.99
CA GLU A 159 4.63 -2.86 -3.97
C GLU A 159 5.05 -2.12 -2.70
N TYR A 160 4.10 -1.62 -1.92
CA TYR A 160 4.38 -0.98 -0.65
C TYR A 160 3.48 -1.56 0.44
N LYS A 161 4.05 -1.89 1.59
CA LYS A 161 3.32 -2.45 2.73
C LYS A 161 3.37 -1.51 3.93
N TYR A 162 2.23 -1.26 4.55
CA TYR A 162 2.21 -0.52 5.80
C TYR A 162 2.55 -1.43 6.97
N TRP A 163 3.50 -1.00 7.79
CA TRP A 163 3.99 -1.76 8.94
C TRP A 163 2.87 -2.15 9.90
N GLY A 164 1.98 -1.22 10.24
CA GLY A 164 0.82 -1.48 11.09
C GLY A 164 -0.04 -2.65 10.59
N THR A 165 -0.26 -2.74 9.27
CA THR A 165 -1.03 -3.83 8.65
C THR A 165 -0.34 -5.19 8.81
N ILE A 166 1.00 -5.22 8.72
CA ILE A 166 1.78 -6.44 8.93
C ILE A 166 1.72 -6.87 10.39
N VAL A 167 1.87 -5.93 11.33
CA VAL A 167 1.75 -6.19 12.77
C VAL A 167 0.35 -6.68 13.13
N ALA A 168 -0.70 -6.10 12.54
CA ALA A 168 -2.09 -6.53 12.76
C ALA A 168 -2.37 -7.98 12.32
N ALA A 169 -1.57 -8.52 11.40
CA ALA A 169 -1.67 -9.91 10.99
C ALA A 169 -1.18 -10.90 12.06
N VAL A 170 -0.21 -10.49 12.90
CA VAL A 170 0.37 -11.30 13.98
C VAL A 170 -0.15 -10.90 15.37
N ASN A 171 -0.70 -9.69 15.51
CA ASN A 171 -1.28 -9.18 16.75
C ASN A 171 -2.72 -8.69 16.51
N PRO A 172 -3.75 -9.54 16.78
CA PRO A 172 -5.14 -9.17 16.57
C PRO A 172 -5.62 -7.94 17.37
N ALA A 173 -4.95 -7.61 18.49
CA ALA A 173 -5.34 -6.50 19.35
C ALA A 173 -5.27 -5.13 18.62
N VAL A 174 -4.32 -4.96 17.68
CA VAL A 174 -4.14 -3.70 16.94
C VAL A 174 -4.93 -3.64 15.62
N ARG A 175 -5.62 -4.73 15.25
CA ARG A 175 -6.29 -4.83 13.95
C ARG A 175 -7.37 -3.78 13.72
N ALA A 176 -8.13 -3.45 14.76
CA ALA A 176 -9.20 -2.46 14.66
C ALA A 176 -8.65 -1.05 14.46
N GLU A 177 -7.58 -0.70 15.17
CA GLU A 177 -6.91 0.61 15.07
C GLU A 177 -6.30 0.79 13.68
N VAL A 178 -5.59 -0.22 13.20
CA VAL A 178 -5.00 -0.19 11.86
C VAL A 178 -6.06 -0.05 10.78
N GLY A 179 -7.16 -0.82 10.86
CA GLY A 179 -8.25 -0.75 9.89
C GLY A 179 -8.97 0.59 9.86
N ALA A 180 -9.04 1.30 10.99
CA ALA A 180 -9.66 2.62 11.08
C ALA A 180 -8.88 3.71 10.32
N ASN A 181 -7.61 3.46 10.00
CA ASN A 181 -6.76 4.38 9.25
C ASN A 181 -7.01 4.40 7.73
N PHE A 182 -7.87 3.50 7.20
CA PHE A 182 -8.10 3.35 5.77
C PHE A 182 -9.59 3.45 5.44
N ASP A 183 -9.92 4.30 4.46
CA ASP A 183 -11.30 4.46 4.00
C ASP A 183 -11.61 3.43 2.90
N ILE A 184 -12.66 2.65 3.09
CA ILE A 184 -13.15 1.68 2.09
C ILE A 184 -13.52 2.37 0.75
N ALA A 185 -13.82 3.68 0.78
CA ALA A 185 -14.08 4.46 -0.43
C ALA A 185 -12.85 4.53 -1.35
N ASP A 186 -11.63 4.49 -0.81
CA ASP A 186 -10.40 4.43 -1.60
C ASP A 186 -10.32 3.12 -2.37
N ALA A 187 -10.59 1.99 -1.70
CA ALA A 187 -10.65 0.70 -2.37
C ALA A 187 -11.72 0.66 -3.47
N LYS A 188 -12.90 1.27 -3.24
CA LYS A 188 -13.95 1.37 -4.26
C LYS A 188 -13.49 2.15 -5.47
N ARG A 189 -12.85 3.32 -5.28
CA ARG A 189 -12.32 4.13 -6.39
C ARG A 189 -11.27 3.36 -7.19
N LEU A 190 -10.39 2.65 -6.49
CA LEU A 190 -9.34 1.87 -7.12
C LEU A 190 -9.89 0.69 -7.94
N VAL A 191 -10.93 -0.01 -7.43
CA VAL A 191 -11.63 -1.07 -8.18
C VAL A 191 -12.26 -0.50 -9.45
N VAL A 192 -12.95 0.65 -9.37
CA VAL A 192 -13.56 1.29 -10.54
C VAL A 192 -12.49 1.65 -11.58
N ALA A 193 -11.43 2.35 -11.16
CA ALA A 193 -10.35 2.76 -12.06
C ALA A 193 -9.67 1.55 -12.73
N ALA A 194 -9.44 0.47 -11.98
CA ALA A 194 -8.87 -0.75 -12.54
C ALA A 194 -9.81 -1.43 -13.55
N MET A 195 -11.11 -1.47 -13.26
CA MET A 195 -12.10 -2.12 -14.13
C MET A 195 -12.45 -1.30 -15.39
N GLU A 196 -12.26 0.02 -15.38
CA GLU A 196 -12.39 0.87 -16.60
C GLU A 196 -11.41 0.45 -17.69
N GLU A 197 -10.27 -0.14 -17.33
CA GLU A 197 -9.30 -0.67 -18.30
C GLU A 197 -9.61 -2.10 -18.78
N SER A 198 -10.67 -2.72 -18.25
CA SER A 198 -11.10 -4.06 -18.69
C SER A 198 -11.98 -3.97 -19.93
N PRO A 199 -11.67 -4.68 -21.03
CA PRO A 199 -12.43 -4.59 -22.29
C PRO A 199 -13.91 -4.99 -22.15
N ASP A 200 -14.22 -5.92 -21.24
CA ASP A 200 -15.54 -6.56 -21.15
C ASP A 200 -16.33 -6.17 -19.88
N ALA A 201 -15.92 -5.12 -19.17
CA ALA A 201 -16.45 -4.77 -17.85
C ALA A 201 -16.45 -5.95 -16.84
N SER A 202 -15.65 -6.97 -17.13
CA SER A 202 -15.45 -8.16 -16.32
C SER A 202 -13.97 -8.57 -16.34
N ALA A 203 -13.44 -9.04 -15.23
CA ALA A 203 -12.06 -9.43 -15.09
C ALA A 203 -11.90 -10.60 -14.12
N THR A 204 -10.80 -11.36 -14.25
CA THR A 204 -10.44 -12.31 -13.20
C THR A 204 -9.97 -11.57 -11.94
N GLY A 205 -10.16 -12.19 -10.77
CA GLY A 205 -9.72 -11.59 -9.51
C GLY A 205 -8.22 -11.31 -9.49
N SER A 206 -7.42 -12.19 -10.04
CA SER A 206 -5.96 -12.03 -10.15
C SER A 206 -5.58 -10.85 -11.03
N TRP A 207 -6.22 -10.69 -12.20
CA TRP A 207 -5.99 -9.55 -13.08
C TRP A 207 -6.37 -8.24 -12.39
N LEU A 208 -7.57 -8.20 -11.77
CA LEU A 208 -8.04 -7.01 -11.07
C LEU A 208 -7.07 -6.60 -9.95
N LYS A 209 -6.63 -7.55 -9.13
CA LYS A 209 -5.68 -7.27 -8.05
C LYS A 209 -4.35 -6.75 -8.61
N SER A 210 -3.82 -7.36 -9.66
CA SER A 210 -2.59 -6.92 -10.31
C SER A 210 -2.73 -5.51 -10.88
N LYS A 211 -3.90 -5.17 -11.45
CA LYS A 211 -4.16 -3.84 -11.97
C LYS A 211 -4.29 -2.79 -10.87
N MET A 212 -4.98 -3.13 -9.78
CA MET A 212 -5.08 -2.27 -8.60
C MET A 212 -3.69 -1.96 -8.01
N LEU A 213 -2.81 -2.97 -7.91
CA LEU A 213 -1.42 -2.77 -7.46
C LEU A 213 -0.59 -1.93 -8.44
N ALA A 214 -0.86 -2.01 -9.73
CA ALA A 214 -0.20 -1.16 -10.72
C ALA A 214 -0.63 0.32 -10.61
N LEU A 215 -1.88 0.57 -10.23
CA LEU A 215 -2.43 1.92 -10.00
C LEU A 215 -2.03 2.47 -8.62
N ASP A 216 -2.02 1.63 -7.60
CA ASP A 216 -1.62 1.98 -6.24
C ASP A 216 -0.74 0.86 -5.64
N PRO A 217 0.58 1.04 -5.62
CA PRO A 217 1.50 0.06 -5.04
C PRO A 217 1.27 -0.24 -3.54
N ALA A 218 0.58 0.65 -2.82
CA ALA A 218 0.25 0.47 -1.40
C ALA A 218 -1.08 -0.27 -1.17
N PHE A 219 -1.78 -0.68 -2.25
CA PHE A 219 -2.99 -1.46 -2.10
C PHE A 219 -2.73 -2.81 -1.42
N ASP A 220 -3.46 -3.06 -0.33
CA ASP A 220 -3.53 -4.35 0.36
C ASP A 220 -4.93 -4.49 0.95
N GLU A 221 -5.62 -5.59 0.68
CA GLU A 221 -6.95 -5.83 1.24
C GLU A 221 -6.98 -5.86 2.77
N ARG A 222 -5.84 -6.18 3.39
CA ARG A 222 -5.67 -6.18 4.85
C ARG A 222 -5.72 -4.78 5.45
N ASN A 223 -5.37 -3.73 4.68
CA ASN A 223 -5.53 -2.34 5.08
C ASN A 223 -6.99 -2.02 5.41
N TYR A 224 -7.92 -2.66 4.72
CA TYR A 224 -9.37 -2.49 4.89
C TYR A 224 -9.98 -3.56 5.81
N GLY A 225 -9.16 -4.26 6.60
CA GLY A 225 -9.58 -5.30 7.54
C GLY A 225 -10.12 -6.56 6.88
N ALA A 226 -9.87 -6.77 5.58
CA ALA A 226 -10.25 -8.00 4.88
C ALA A 226 -9.13 -9.05 4.97
N SER A 227 -9.48 -10.30 5.21
CA SER A 227 -8.52 -11.40 5.30
C SER A 227 -8.03 -11.90 3.94
N SER A 228 -8.72 -11.52 2.86
CA SER A 228 -8.36 -11.86 1.49
C SER A 228 -9.03 -10.89 0.51
N PHE A 229 -8.53 -10.84 -0.71
CA PHE A 229 -9.09 -10.01 -1.78
C PHE A 229 -10.55 -10.38 -2.08
N ARG A 230 -10.91 -11.67 -2.05
CA ARG A 230 -12.29 -12.13 -2.17
C ARG A 230 -13.19 -11.55 -1.06
N VAL A 231 -12.71 -11.53 0.19
CA VAL A 231 -13.45 -10.95 1.32
C VAL A 231 -13.61 -9.44 1.14
N LEU A 232 -12.60 -8.72 0.65
CA LEU A 232 -12.74 -7.31 0.34
C LEU A 232 -13.84 -7.07 -0.69
N LEU A 233 -13.80 -7.78 -1.83
CA LEU A 233 -14.79 -7.63 -2.90
C LEU A 233 -16.21 -7.99 -2.43
N SER A 234 -16.37 -8.99 -1.54
CA SER A 234 -17.69 -9.36 -0.99
C SER A 234 -18.30 -8.27 -0.10
N ARG A 235 -17.51 -7.32 0.40
CA ARG A 235 -17.97 -6.14 1.14
C ARG A 235 -18.41 -4.99 0.24
N LEU A 236 -18.28 -5.15 -1.08
CA LEU A 236 -18.61 -4.14 -2.09
C LEU A 236 -19.74 -4.63 -3.03
N PRO A 237 -20.87 -5.16 -2.51
CA PRO A 237 -21.91 -5.77 -3.35
C PRO A 237 -22.61 -4.75 -4.27
N ASP A 238 -22.61 -3.47 -3.86
CA ASP A 238 -23.17 -2.38 -4.66
C ASP A 238 -22.29 -2.00 -5.87
N LEU A 239 -21.02 -2.40 -5.85
CA LEU A 239 -20.04 -2.04 -6.86
C LEU A 239 -19.69 -3.21 -7.77
N VAL A 240 -19.49 -4.40 -7.20
CA VAL A 240 -19.03 -5.57 -7.95
C VAL A 240 -19.86 -6.81 -7.64
N GLN A 241 -20.06 -7.64 -8.65
CA GLN A 241 -20.58 -9.00 -8.53
C GLN A 241 -19.43 -9.98 -8.71
N VAL A 242 -19.25 -10.88 -7.73
CA VAL A 242 -18.20 -11.90 -7.74
C VAL A 242 -18.82 -13.26 -8.00
N LYS A 243 -18.39 -13.95 -9.05
CA LYS A 243 -18.79 -15.32 -9.40
C LYS A 243 -17.57 -16.23 -9.41
N LYS A 244 -17.77 -17.53 -9.18
CA LYS A 244 -16.70 -18.51 -9.42
C LYS A 244 -16.52 -18.64 -10.94
N ASP A 245 -15.27 -18.51 -11.40
CA ASP A 245 -14.97 -18.82 -12.79
C ASP A 245 -15.20 -20.32 -13.03
N ARG A 246 -15.80 -20.65 -14.16
CA ARG A 246 -16.09 -22.05 -14.54
C ARG A 246 -14.91 -22.74 -15.21
N THR A 247 -13.97 -21.95 -15.70
CA THR A 247 -12.84 -22.39 -16.50
C THR A 247 -11.51 -22.38 -15.72
N SER A 248 -11.45 -21.65 -14.60
CA SER A 248 -10.26 -21.56 -13.76
C SER A 248 -10.61 -21.64 -12.27
N SER A 249 -9.61 -21.79 -11.41
CA SER A 249 -9.77 -21.72 -9.95
C SER A 249 -9.97 -20.29 -9.43
N ASP A 250 -9.90 -19.30 -10.31
CA ASP A 250 -10.03 -17.87 -9.98
C ASP A 250 -11.50 -17.45 -9.83
N MET A 251 -11.76 -16.22 -9.51
CA MET A 251 -13.06 -15.58 -9.47
C MET A 251 -13.23 -14.65 -10.67
N LEU A 252 -14.44 -14.59 -11.20
CA LEU A 252 -14.85 -13.59 -12.17
C LEU A 252 -15.52 -12.42 -11.44
N VAL A 253 -15.02 -11.22 -11.66
CA VAL A 253 -15.49 -9.97 -11.08
C VAL A 253 -16.12 -9.13 -12.19
N THR A 254 -17.34 -8.64 -11.98
CA THR A 254 -18.07 -7.81 -12.94
C THR A 254 -18.57 -6.57 -12.21
N LEU A 255 -18.43 -5.38 -12.82
CA LEU A 255 -19.04 -4.17 -12.27
C LEU A 255 -20.58 -4.31 -12.30
N VAL A 256 -21.20 -3.94 -11.19
CA VAL A 256 -22.64 -3.74 -11.15
C VAL A 256 -22.93 -2.43 -11.88
N ALA A 257 -23.64 -2.50 -13.01
CA ALA A 257 -24.04 -1.30 -13.73
C ALA A 257 -24.77 -0.36 -12.75
N GLN A 258 -24.20 0.80 -12.49
CA GLN A 258 -24.89 1.82 -11.71
C GLN A 258 -26.13 2.19 -12.51
N ARG A 259 -27.33 1.84 -11.98
CA ARG A 259 -28.55 2.43 -12.49
C ARG A 259 -28.37 3.96 -12.38
N PRO A 260 -28.50 4.69 -13.49
CA PRO A 260 -28.46 6.14 -13.40
C PRO A 260 -29.49 6.55 -12.36
N ALA A 261 -29.10 7.36 -11.40
CA ALA A 261 -30.00 7.94 -10.44
C ALA A 261 -31.17 8.51 -11.23
N LYS A 262 -32.40 8.05 -10.97
CA LYS A 262 -33.59 8.66 -11.54
C LYS A 262 -33.55 10.12 -11.10
N ASN A 263 -33.12 11.00 -12.00
CA ASN A 263 -33.36 12.41 -11.89
C ASN A 263 -34.89 12.54 -11.69
N GLY A 264 -35.26 13.02 -10.52
CA GLY A 264 -36.63 13.33 -10.21
C GLY A 264 -37.15 14.28 -11.30
N GLN A 265 -38.00 13.77 -12.16
CA GLN A 265 -38.88 14.63 -12.93
C GLN A 265 -39.72 15.42 -11.92
N PRO A 266 -39.73 16.75 -11.99
CA PRO A 266 -40.74 17.50 -11.27
C PRO A 266 -42.10 17.11 -11.85
N ALA A 267 -43.01 16.72 -11.01
CA ALA A 267 -44.41 16.48 -11.38
C ALA A 267 -44.99 17.75 -12.04
N ALA A 268 -45.18 17.67 -13.34
CA ALA A 268 -46.07 18.58 -14.03
C ALA A 268 -47.46 17.95 -13.91
N ASP A 269 -48.35 18.67 -13.28
CA ASP A 269 -49.76 18.85 -13.64
C ASP A 269 -50.57 19.24 -12.41
N GLU A 270 -50.74 20.53 -12.28
CA GLU A 270 -51.98 21.04 -11.65
C GLU A 270 -52.52 22.17 -12.52
N LYS A 271 -53.63 21.85 -13.15
CA LYS A 271 -54.36 22.70 -14.06
C LYS A 271 -54.78 23.99 -13.37
N ALA A 272 -54.26 25.13 -13.82
CA ALA A 272 -54.79 26.44 -13.46
C ALA A 272 -56.04 26.72 -14.28
N ALA A 273 -57.17 26.90 -13.64
CA ALA A 273 -58.41 27.46 -14.17
C ALA A 273 -58.29 28.99 -14.42
N PRO A 274 -59.03 29.56 -15.40
CA PRO A 274 -58.79 30.90 -15.88
C PRO A 274 -59.40 31.97 -14.94
N ALA A 275 -58.60 32.93 -14.51
CA ALA A 275 -59.07 34.09 -13.77
C ALA A 275 -59.65 35.19 -14.68
N ARG A 276 -60.85 35.58 -14.33
CA ARG A 276 -61.66 36.65 -14.90
C ARG A 276 -60.96 38.00 -14.88
N ARG A 277 -60.97 38.69 -16.07
CA ARG A 277 -60.70 40.07 -16.25
C ARG A 277 -61.63 40.93 -15.35
N ARG A 278 -61.09 41.87 -14.60
CA ARG A 278 -61.75 43.12 -14.18
C ARG A 278 -60.91 44.32 -14.58
N ARG A 279 -61.63 45.23 -15.28
CA ARG A 279 -61.22 46.48 -15.89
C ARG A 279 -60.96 47.60 -14.89
N ALA A 280 -59.99 48.39 -15.18
CA ALA A 280 -59.82 49.83 -15.16
C ALA A 280 -60.39 50.70 -14.01
N ALA A 281 -59.55 51.58 -13.50
CA ALA A 281 -59.79 53.03 -13.46
C ALA A 281 -58.50 53.73 -12.97
N ALA A 282 -57.88 54.49 -13.87
CA ALA A 282 -57.72 55.92 -13.86
C ALA A 282 -56.91 56.61 -12.73
N LYS A 283 -55.84 57.23 -13.19
CA LYS A 283 -54.99 58.36 -12.80
C LYS A 283 -55.79 59.60 -12.32
N PRO A 284 -55.24 60.72 -11.80
CA PRO A 284 -53.90 61.23 -11.48
C PRO A 284 -53.94 62.16 -10.20
N PRO A 285 -53.19 63.32 -10.01
CA PRO A 285 -51.78 63.61 -10.33
C PRO A 285 -50.99 64.25 -9.11
N ALA A 286 -49.69 64.41 -9.36
CA ALA A 286 -48.70 65.44 -9.07
C ALA A 286 -48.72 66.35 -7.77
N ALA A 287 -47.48 66.70 -7.45
CA ALA A 287 -46.86 67.86 -6.85
C ALA A 287 -46.55 67.76 -5.32
N SER A 288 -45.37 67.84 -4.93
CA SER A 288 -44.39 68.92 -4.84
C SER A 288 -43.05 68.29 -4.46
#